data_3ce092ee5e05f6a7b39d20260e9491e7
#
_entry.id   3ce092ee5e05f6a7b39d20260e9491e7
#
_cell.length_a   1.000
_cell.length_b   1.000
_cell.length_c   1.000
_cell.angle_alpha   90.00
_cell.angle_beta   90.00
_cell.angle_gamma   90.00
#
_symmetry.space_group_name_H-M   'P 1'
#
loop_
_entity.id
_entity.type
_entity.pdbx_description
1 polymer ?
#
loop_
_entity_poly.entity_id
_entity_poly.type
_entity_poly.pdbx_seq_one_letter_code
_entity_poly.pdbx_strand_id
1 'polypeptide(L)'
;NAVANTYTLNSDFGSGVVVAGAGFLLNNEMDDFSAKAGVPNAYGLLGGDANAIQPGKRMLSSMSPTILLDRDGRVAMVVGSMGGSTIISGVFQVLVDVVDYRMSAQQAVSAPRFHHQGTPINLLTYDGAFAPASLAALQQRGYTVEPHDWPLGDVQLIVRTQAGWDAASDPRGRGEVRRLP
;
A
#
# COMPACT_ATOMS: atom_id res chain seq x y z
N ASN A 1 -21.48 8.00 7.03
CA ASN A 1 -21.01 6.91 6.16
C ASN A 1 -19.51 7.12 5.86
N ALA A 2 -18.77 6.03 5.65
CA ALA A 2 -17.36 6.06 5.26
C ALA A 2 -17.12 5.05 4.13
N VAL A 3 -16.22 5.38 3.22
CA VAL A 3 -15.80 4.50 2.13
C VAL A 3 -14.27 4.53 2.05
N ALA A 4 -13.64 3.37 1.99
CA ALA A 4 -12.27 3.18 1.56
C ALA A 4 -12.31 2.33 0.29
N ASN A 5 -11.79 2.85 -0.80
CA ASN A 5 -11.80 2.16 -2.08
C ASN A 5 -10.40 2.18 -2.70
N THR A 6 -9.90 1.00 -3.04
CA THR A 6 -8.71 0.83 -3.86
C THR A 6 -9.11 -0.02 -5.05
N TYR A 7 -8.86 0.47 -6.26
CA TYR A 7 -9.08 -0.28 -7.48
C TYR A 7 -7.90 -0.06 -8.42
N THR A 8 -7.67 -1.00 -9.34
CA THR A 8 -6.47 -0.99 -10.15
C THR A 8 -6.70 -1.67 -11.50
N LEU A 9 -5.78 -1.43 -12.42
CA LEU A 9 -5.58 -2.23 -13.63
C LEU A 9 -4.41 -3.21 -13.47
N ASN A 10 -3.79 -3.26 -12.29
CA ASN A 10 -2.51 -3.85 -11.90
C ASN A 10 -1.33 -2.99 -12.41
N SER A 11 -0.91 -3.05 -13.65
CA SER A 11 0.05 -2.09 -14.21
C SER A 11 -0.64 -0.82 -14.75
N ASP A 12 0.15 0.26 -15.01
CA ASP A 12 -0.35 1.59 -15.38
C ASP A 12 -1.37 1.59 -16.51
N PHE A 13 -1.18 0.73 -17.50
CA PHE A 13 -2.09 0.56 -18.65
C PHE A 13 -2.74 -0.84 -18.67
N GLY A 14 -2.70 -1.57 -17.56
CA GLY A 14 -3.21 -2.93 -17.47
C GLY A 14 -2.58 -3.85 -18.52
N SER A 15 -3.43 -4.54 -19.28
CA SER A 15 -3.00 -5.41 -20.39
C SER A 15 -2.64 -4.63 -21.67
N GLY A 16 -2.79 -3.31 -21.70
CA GLY A 16 -2.64 -2.48 -22.91
C GLY A 16 -3.80 -2.61 -23.90
N VAL A 17 -4.81 -3.42 -23.60
CA VAL A 17 -5.95 -3.66 -24.49
C VAL A 17 -7.06 -2.66 -24.20
N VAL A 18 -7.44 -1.90 -25.22
CA VAL A 18 -8.60 -0.98 -25.17
C VAL A 18 -9.85 -1.71 -25.61
N VAL A 19 -10.94 -1.62 -24.84
CA VAL A 19 -12.24 -2.15 -25.23
C VAL A 19 -12.87 -1.26 -26.27
N ALA A 20 -12.97 -1.76 -27.51
CA ALA A 20 -13.55 -1.02 -28.62
C ALA A 20 -15.02 -0.63 -28.32
N GLY A 21 -15.35 0.64 -28.56
CA GLY A 21 -16.68 1.19 -28.32
C GLY A 21 -16.99 1.57 -26.88
N ALA A 22 -16.19 1.13 -25.89
CA ALA A 22 -16.37 1.48 -24.50
C ALA A 22 -15.31 2.47 -23.96
N GLY A 23 -14.12 2.50 -24.59
CA GLY A 23 -13.09 3.49 -24.31
C GLY A 23 -12.33 3.31 -23.00
N PHE A 24 -12.31 2.10 -22.41
CA PHE A 24 -11.52 1.79 -21.23
C PHE A 24 -10.50 0.68 -21.50
N LEU A 25 -9.48 0.60 -20.65
CA LEU A 25 -8.43 -0.41 -20.68
C LEU A 25 -8.83 -1.64 -19.87
N LEU A 26 -8.42 -2.82 -20.34
CA LEU A 26 -8.52 -4.05 -19.56
C LEU A 26 -7.32 -4.16 -18.60
N ASN A 27 -7.57 -4.73 -17.42
CA ASN A 27 -6.54 -5.02 -16.44
C ASN A 27 -5.63 -6.19 -16.88
N ASN A 28 -4.51 -6.37 -16.17
CA ASN A 28 -3.64 -7.55 -16.25
C ASN A 28 -3.49 -8.25 -14.89
N GLU A 29 -4.57 -8.28 -14.10
CA GLU A 29 -4.63 -8.85 -12.75
C GLU A 29 -4.34 -10.36 -12.69
N MET A 30 -4.30 -11.05 -13.82
CA MET A 30 -3.90 -12.46 -13.85
C MET A 30 -2.49 -12.69 -13.30
N ASP A 31 -1.63 -11.65 -13.28
CA ASP A 31 -0.30 -11.68 -12.66
C ASP A 31 -0.34 -11.82 -11.12
N ASP A 32 -1.45 -11.49 -10.49
CA ASP A 32 -1.64 -11.69 -9.05
C ASP A 32 -1.80 -13.17 -8.67
N PHE A 33 -2.11 -14.05 -9.64
CA PHE A 33 -2.04 -15.48 -9.42
C PHE A 33 -0.58 -15.98 -9.41
N SER A 34 -0.39 -17.12 -8.73
CA SER A 34 0.83 -17.90 -8.86
C SER A 34 0.78 -18.68 -10.18
N ALA A 35 1.35 -18.13 -11.24
CA ALA A 35 1.42 -18.82 -12.53
C ALA A 35 2.27 -20.10 -12.43
N LYS A 36 3.31 -20.05 -11.59
CA LYS A 36 4.17 -21.20 -11.26
C LYS A 36 4.67 -21.07 -9.83
N ALA A 37 4.48 -22.11 -9.02
CA ALA A 37 4.96 -22.12 -7.64
C ALA A 37 6.47 -21.87 -7.56
N GLY A 38 6.89 -20.98 -6.65
CA GLY A 38 8.29 -20.61 -6.43
C GLY A 38 8.93 -19.72 -7.52
N VAL A 39 8.15 -19.25 -8.50
CA VAL A 39 8.60 -18.26 -9.49
C VAL A 39 7.98 -16.91 -9.14
N PRO A 40 8.80 -15.82 -9.08
CA PRO A 40 8.27 -14.50 -8.76
C PRO A 40 7.38 -13.96 -9.88
N ASN A 41 6.33 -13.22 -9.49
CA ASN A 41 5.52 -12.43 -10.42
C ASN A 41 6.22 -11.10 -10.78
N ALA A 42 5.53 -10.20 -11.49
CA ALA A 42 6.06 -8.88 -11.89
C ALA A 42 6.50 -8.00 -10.70
N TYR A 43 5.92 -8.21 -9.52
CA TYR A 43 6.31 -7.51 -8.27
C TYR A 43 7.36 -8.26 -7.44
N GLY A 44 7.92 -9.35 -7.96
CA GLY A 44 8.88 -10.17 -7.22
C GLY A 44 8.25 -11.04 -6.12
N LEU A 45 6.92 -11.14 -6.06
CA LEU A 45 6.22 -11.96 -5.08
C LEU A 45 6.29 -13.44 -5.48
N LEU A 46 6.73 -14.27 -4.55
CA LEU A 46 6.70 -15.72 -4.68
C LEU A 46 5.34 -16.25 -4.24
N GLY A 47 4.63 -16.87 -5.16
CA GLY A 47 3.36 -17.53 -4.88
C GLY A 47 3.50 -19.05 -4.74
N GLY A 48 2.48 -19.67 -4.16
CA GLY A 48 2.36 -21.12 -3.99
C GLY A 48 1.08 -21.65 -4.62
N ASP A 49 0.88 -22.99 -4.51
CA ASP A 49 -0.25 -23.70 -5.09
C ASP A 49 -1.62 -23.19 -4.59
N ALA A 50 -1.67 -22.66 -3.35
CA ALA A 50 -2.88 -22.07 -2.80
C ALA A 50 -3.43 -20.90 -3.62
N ASN A 51 -2.57 -20.18 -4.34
CA ASN A 51 -2.94 -19.09 -5.24
C ASN A 51 -2.77 -19.45 -6.73
N ALA A 52 -2.66 -20.71 -7.08
CA ALA A 52 -2.58 -21.15 -8.47
C ALA A 52 -3.86 -20.85 -9.25
N ILE A 53 -3.71 -20.61 -10.55
CA ILE A 53 -4.82 -20.33 -11.47
C ILE A 53 -5.75 -21.55 -11.54
N GLN A 54 -7.05 -21.33 -11.36
CA GLN A 54 -8.09 -22.35 -11.50
C GLN A 54 -9.39 -21.72 -12.04
N PRO A 55 -10.23 -22.46 -12.76
CA PRO A 55 -11.52 -21.96 -13.22
C PRO A 55 -12.38 -21.44 -12.07
N GLY A 56 -12.94 -20.22 -12.21
CA GLY A 56 -13.81 -19.59 -11.21
C GLY A 56 -13.12 -19.12 -9.94
N LYS A 57 -11.81 -19.29 -9.81
CA LYS A 57 -11.05 -18.85 -8.65
C LYS A 57 -10.68 -17.36 -8.75
N ARG A 58 -10.68 -16.67 -7.61
CA ARG A 58 -10.12 -15.32 -7.47
C ARG A 58 -8.67 -15.40 -7.03
N MET A 59 -7.83 -14.50 -7.56
CA MET A 59 -6.46 -14.31 -7.10
C MET A 59 -6.44 -13.67 -5.71
N LEU A 60 -5.31 -13.72 -5.04
CA LEU A 60 -5.03 -12.84 -3.91
C LEU A 60 -5.02 -11.36 -4.38
N SER A 61 -5.13 -10.44 -3.44
CA SER A 61 -4.93 -9.02 -3.68
C SER A 61 -4.14 -8.40 -2.54
N SER A 62 -3.18 -7.53 -2.87
CA SER A 62 -2.45 -6.70 -1.90
C SER A 62 -3.20 -5.42 -1.56
N MET A 63 -4.29 -5.11 -2.25
CA MET A 63 -5.13 -3.95 -1.96
C MET A 63 -5.68 -4.04 -0.54
N SER A 64 -5.46 -3.00 0.25
CA SER A 64 -5.77 -2.96 1.68
C SER A 64 -6.57 -1.70 2.06
N PRO A 65 -7.72 -1.42 1.40
CA PRO A 65 -8.58 -0.32 1.82
C PRO A 65 -9.10 -0.62 3.23
N THR A 66 -8.87 0.31 4.16
CA THR A 66 -9.10 0.04 5.58
C THR A 66 -9.98 1.12 6.22
N ILE A 67 -10.95 0.68 7.02
CA ILE A 67 -11.74 1.53 7.90
C ILE A 67 -11.49 1.04 9.34
N LEU A 68 -10.93 1.91 10.16
CA LEU A 68 -10.74 1.65 11.60
C LEU A 68 -11.91 2.22 12.38
N LEU A 69 -12.46 1.43 13.30
CA LEU A 69 -13.48 1.85 14.23
C LEU A 69 -12.89 2.05 15.61
N ASP A 70 -13.44 2.99 16.37
CA ASP A 70 -13.13 3.16 17.80
C ASP A 70 -13.90 2.11 18.66
N ARG A 71 -13.69 2.18 19.97
CA ARG A 71 -14.33 1.26 20.93
C ARG A 71 -15.86 1.36 20.95
N ASP A 72 -16.41 2.47 20.51
CA ASP A 72 -17.86 2.72 20.43
C ASP A 72 -18.44 2.33 19.05
N GLY A 73 -17.61 1.74 18.15
CA GLY A 73 -18.04 1.34 16.82
C GLY A 73 -18.16 2.50 15.83
N ARG A 74 -17.63 3.70 16.15
CA ARG A 74 -17.66 4.85 15.25
C ARG A 74 -16.39 4.89 14.40
N VAL A 75 -16.49 5.38 13.17
CA VAL A 75 -15.35 5.53 12.27
C VAL A 75 -14.30 6.42 12.93
N ALA A 76 -13.10 5.89 13.13
CA ALA A 76 -11.94 6.59 13.66
C ALA A 76 -10.97 6.98 12.54
N MET A 77 -10.82 6.12 11.52
CA MET A 77 -9.88 6.34 10.42
C MET A 77 -10.37 5.68 9.14
N VAL A 78 -10.05 6.28 8.01
CA VAL A 78 -10.22 5.71 6.67
C VAL A 78 -8.89 5.88 5.94
N VAL A 79 -8.33 4.79 5.43
CA VAL A 79 -7.01 4.81 4.78
C VAL A 79 -6.97 3.82 3.62
N GLY A 80 -6.23 4.18 2.60
CA GLY A 80 -5.92 3.34 1.46
C GLY A 80 -4.71 3.85 0.71
N SER A 81 -4.12 3.01 -0.13
CA SER A 81 -2.92 3.33 -0.90
C SER A 81 -2.92 2.59 -2.23
N MET A 82 -2.14 3.08 -3.17
CA MET A 82 -1.60 2.32 -4.29
C MET A 82 -0.18 1.82 -3.96
N GLY A 83 0.40 0.94 -4.79
CA GLY A 83 1.80 0.51 -4.64
C GLY A 83 2.04 -1.00 -4.78
N GLY A 84 1.12 -1.76 -5.38
CA GLY A 84 1.28 -3.21 -5.53
C GLY A 84 1.48 -3.90 -4.18
N SER A 85 2.51 -4.73 -4.05
CA SER A 85 2.83 -5.45 -2.80
C SER A 85 3.17 -4.53 -1.62
N THR A 86 3.60 -3.28 -1.86
CA THR A 86 3.96 -2.33 -0.81
C THR A 86 2.74 -1.67 -0.16
N ILE A 87 1.52 -1.85 -0.70
CA ILE A 87 0.28 -1.30 -0.15
C ILE A 87 0.09 -1.74 1.30
N ILE A 88 0.29 -3.02 1.59
CA ILE A 88 0.07 -3.59 2.93
C ILE A 88 0.98 -2.91 3.96
N SER A 89 2.27 -2.82 3.66
CA SER A 89 3.24 -2.19 4.58
C SER A 89 3.03 -0.68 4.70
N GLY A 90 2.67 0.00 3.62
CA GLY A 90 2.38 1.43 3.63
C GLY A 90 1.16 1.79 4.47
N VAL A 91 0.04 1.10 4.26
CA VAL A 91 -1.18 1.28 5.06
C VAL A 91 -0.93 0.95 6.53
N PHE A 92 -0.22 -0.17 6.81
CA PHE A 92 0.09 -0.57 8.19
C PHE A 92 0.95 0.46 8.92
N GLN A 93 2.01 0.98 8.30
CA GLN A 93 2.87 2.01 8.92
C GLN A 93 2.09 3.27 9.24
N VAL A 94 1.28 3.77 8.31
CA VAL A 94 0.44 4.95 8.54
C VAL A 94 -0.57 4.72 9.68
N LEU A 95 -1.14 3.52 9.80
CA LEU A 95 -1.99 3.17 10.95
C LEU A 95 -1.22 3.26 12.27
N VAL A 96 -0.02 2.70 12.33
CA VAL A 96 0.86 2.75 13.52
C VAL A 96 1.27 4.18 13.83
N ASP A 97 1.65 4.97 12.83
CA ASP A 97 2.04 6.36 13.00
C ASP A 97 0.94 7.22 13.65
N VAL A 98 -0.31 7.01 13.24
CA VAL A 98 -1.45 7.73 13.84
C VAL A 98 -1.83 7.15 15.20
N VAL A 99 -1.94 5.84 15.33
CA VAL A 99 -2.49 5.19 16.54
C VAL A 99 -1.49 5.22 17.68
N ASP A 100 -0.25 4.82 17.43
CA ASP A 100 0.77 4.64 18.45
C ASP A 100 1.63 5.90 18.63
N TYR A 101 2.03 6.55 17.53
CA TYR A 101 2.89 7.74 17.58
C TYR A 101 2.13 9.07 17.58
N ARG A 102 0.79 9.04 17.47
CA ARG A 102 -0.07 10.23 17.55
C ARG A 102 0.23 11.31 16.50
N MET A 103 0.72 10.91 15.36
CA MET A 103 0.97 11.81 14.25
C MET A 103 -0.34 12.36 13.69
N SER A 104 -0.32 13.62 13.20
CA SER A 104 -1.41 14.15 12.37
C SER A 104 -1.49 13.41 11.05
N ALA A 105 -2.62 13.54 10.34
CA ALA A 105 -2.78 12.89 9.04
C ALA A 105 -1.64 13.26 8.07
N GLN A 106 -1.26 14.55 8.00
CA GLN A 106 -0.18 15.01 7.12
C GLN A 106 1.19 14.47 7.54
N GLN A 107 1.48 14.40 8.84
CA GLN A 107 2.73 13.83 9.32
C GLN A 107 2.85 12.35 8.96
N ALA A 108 1.80 11.57 9.19
CA ALA A 108 1.79 10.13 8.93
C ALA A 108 1.95 9.81 7.43
N VAL A 109 1.23 10.50 6.52
CA VAL A 109 1.38 10.25 5.08
C VAL A 109 2.71 10.73 4.52
N SER A 110 3.37 11.71 5.18
CA SER A 110 4.68 12.24 4.76
C SER A 110 5.86 11.51 5.39
N ALA A 111 5.64 10.66 6.37
CA ALA A 111 6.69 9.93 7.08
C ALA A 111 7.51 9.04 6.12
N PRO A 112 8.80 8.81 6.40
CA PRO A 112 9.58 7.80 5.70
C PRO A 112 8.96 6.43 5.87
N ARG A 113 9.06 5.59 4.83
CA ARG A 113 8.50 4.23 4.84
C ARG A 113 9.57 3.21 4.54
N PHE A 114 9.34 2.00 5.04
CA PHE A 114 10.14 0.83 4.67
C PHE A 114 9.24 -0.32 4.23
N HIS A 115 9.82 -1.23 3.47
CA HIS A 115 9.14 -2.42 2.98
C HIS A 115 10.03 -3.64 3.11
N HIS A 116 9.43 -4.75 3.53
CA HIS A 116 10.05 -6.06 3.59
C HIS A 116 9.13 -7.06 2.90
N GLN A 117 9.55 -7.57 1.75
CA GLN A 117 8.71 -8.44 0.91
C GLN A 117 8.69 -9.91 1.34
N GLY A 118 9.53 -10.29 2.31
CA GLY A 118 9.69 -11.68 2.73
C GLY A 118 10.75 -12.45 1.94
N THR A 119 10.99 -12.09 0.70
CA THR A 119 12.05 -12.68 -0.14
C THR A 119 12.71 -11.58 -0.98
N PRO A 120 14.05 -11.41 -0.93
CA PRO A 120 14.99 -12.09 0.00
C PRO A 120 14.69 -11.79 1.48
N ILE A 121 14.89 -12.78 2.35
CA ILE A 121 14.48 -12.72 3.76
C ILE A 121 15.18 -11.62 4.58
N ASN A 122 16.31 -11.14 4.12
CA ASN A 122 17.10 -10.11 4.79
C ASN A 122 17.08 -8.76 4.05
N LEU A 123 16.34 -8.61 2.97
CA LEU A 123 16.24 -7.35 2.23
C LEU A 123 15.14 -6.49 2.81
N LEU A 124 15.51 -5.27 3.20
CA LEU A 124 14.61 -4.21 3.63
C LEU A 124 14.86 -3.00 2.74
N THR A 125 13.82 -2.55 2.04
CA THR A 125 13.89 -1.36 1.22
C THR A 125 13.19 -0.19 1.91
N TYR A 126 13.60 1.04 1.60
CA TYR A 126 13.05 2.23 2.24
C TYR A 126 12.88 3.39 1.26
N ASP A 127 11.99 4.31 1.61
CA ASP A 127 11.72 5.55 0.90
C ASP A 127 11.63 6.71 1.90
N GLY A 128 12.31 7.80 1.59
CA GLY A 128 12.41 8.97 2.43
C GLY A 128 13.67 9.01 3.30
N ALA A 129 13.74 10.01 4.17
CA ALA A 129 14.91 10.27 4.98
C ALA A 129 14.87 9.52 6.32
N PHE A 130 15.61 8.45 6.42
CA PHE A 130 15.88 7.77 7.70
C PHE A 130 17.17 8.29 8.33
N ALA A 131 17.20 8.34 9.66
CA ALA A 131 18.44 8.64 10.37
C ALA A 131 19.52 7.59 10.06
N PRO A 132 20.76 7.99 9.71
CA PRO A 132 21.83 7.04 9.41
C PRO A 132 22.05 5.98 10.51
N ALA A 133 21.89 6.36 11.78
CA ALA A 133 21.98 5.44 12.90
C ALA A 133 20.91 4.34 12.88
N SER A 134 19.68 4.66 12.42
CA SER A 134 18.62 3.66 12.29
C SER A 134 18.93 2.66 11.19
N LEU A 135 19.42 3.12 10.04
CA LEU A 135 19.84 2.25 8.94
C LEU A 135 21.00 1.35 9.38
N ALA A 136 22.02 1.91 10.05
CA ALA A 136 23.14 1.15 10.58
C ALA A 136 22.70 0.09 11.62
N ALA A 137 21.74 0.41 12.48
CA ALA A 137 21.21 -0.54 13.46
C ALA A 137 20.48 -1.72 12.79
N LEU A 138 19.78 -1.48 11.68
CA LEU A 138 19.15 -2.54 10.89
C LEU A 138 20.21 -3.43 10.21
N GLN A 139 21.26 -2.82 9.64
CA GLN A 139 22.38 -3.55 9.05
C GLN A 139 23.11 -4.43 10.08
N GLN A 140 23.31 -3.92 11.31
CA GLN A 140 23.91 -4.71 12.41
C GLN A 140 23.04 -5.92 12.82
N ARG A 141 21.74 -5.87 12.56
CA ARG A 141 20.82 -6.99 12.76
C ARG A 141 20.80 -7.99 11.60
N GLY A 142 21.62 -7.79 10.58
CA GLY A 142 21.76 -8.69 9.44
C GLY A 142 20.89 -8.34 8.24
N TYR A 143 20.21 -7.18 8.24
CA TYR A 143 19.46 -6.74 7.07
C TYR A 143 20.37 -6.07 6.05
N THR A 144 20.14 -6.37 4.78
CA THR A 144 20.54 -5.51 3.67
C THR A 144 19.51 -4.40 3.56
N VAL A 145 19.95 -3.14 3.64
CA VAL A 145 19.04 -1.99 3.67
C VAL A 145 19.36 -1.11 2.47
N GLU A 146 18.37 -0.95 1.58
CA GLU A 146 18.54 -0.26 0.29
C GLU A 146 17.39 0.74 0.05
N PRO A 147 17.64 1.86 -0.66
CA PRO A 147 16.56 2.69 -1.17
C PRO A 147 15.62 1.86 -2.06
N HIS A 148 14.33 2.13 -2.01
CA HIS A 148 13.37 1.52 -2.92
C HIS A 148 13.42 2.25 -4.27
N ASP A 149 13.26 1.53 -5.38
CA ASP A 149 13.39 2.08 -6.74
C ASP A 149 12.29 3.10 -7.10
N TRP A 150 11.13 2.98 -6.45
CA TRP A 150 9.99 3.91 -6.61
C TRP A 150 9.37 4.26 -5.25
N PRO A 151 8.55 5.32 -5.17
CA PRO A 151 7.90 5.73 -3.93
C PRO A 151 7.06 4.60 -3.30
N LEU A 152 7.20 4.39 -2.00
CA LEU A 152 6.46 3.38 -1.24
C LEU A 152 5.03 3.85 -0.95
N GLY A 153 4.17 3.74 -1.96
CA GLY A 153 2.75 4.05 -1.89
C GLY A 153 2.40 5.51 -2.18
N ASP A 154 1.10 5.74 -2.28
CA ASP A 154 0.42 7.04 -2.34
C ASP A 154 -0.80 6.92 -1.42
N VAL A 155 -0.59 7.23 -0.13
CA VAL A 155 -1.58 6.99 0.91
C VAL A 155 -2.57 8.14 1.00
N GLN A 156 -3.84 7.80 0.97
CA GLN A 156 -4.94 8.72 1.24
C GLN A 156 -5.50 8.43 2.64
N LEU A 157 -5.58 9.45 3.48
CA LEU A 157 -5.87 9.29 4.90
C LEU A 157 -6.90 10.30 5.40
N ILE A 158 -7.87 9.82 6.16
CA ILE A 158 -8.81 10.62 6.94
C ILE A 158 -8.82 10.09 8.37
N VAL A 159 -8.65 10.96 9.35
CA VAL A 159 -8.62 10.62 10.77
C VAL A 159 -9.64 11.47 11.51
N ARG A 160 -10.41 10.85 12.41
CA ARG A 160 -11.29 11.59 13.31
C ARG A 160 -10.49 12.10 14.51
N THR A 161 -10.59 13.39 14.77
CA THR A 161 -9.99 14.09 15.91
C THR A 161 -11.07 14.69 16.82
N GLN A 162 -10.69 15.27 17.94
CA GLN A 162 -11.61 16.03 18.78
C GLN A 162 -12.17 17.30 18.08
N ALA A 163 -11.37 17.88 17.18
CA ALA A 163 -11.76 19.07 16.41
C ALA A 163 -12.56 18.75 15.11
N GLY A 164 -12.82 17.47 14.83
CA GLY A 164 -13.49 17.04 13.61
C GLY A 164 -12.65 16.06 12.81
N TRP A 165 -12.59 16.23 11.50
CA TRP A 165 -11.85 15.36 10.58
C TRP A 165 -10.53 16.02 10.15
N ASP A 166 -9.42 15.31 10.33
CA ASP A 166 -8.11 15.62 9.79
C ASP A 166 -7.87 14.72 8.57
N ALA A 167 -7.46 15.27 7.44
CA ALA A 167 -7.30 14.53 6.22
C ALA A 167 -6.04 14.98 5.46
N ALA A 168 -5.35 14.02 4.86
CA ALA A 168 -4.17 14.30 4.07
C ALA A 168 -4.05 13.34 2.88
N SER A 169 -3.47 13.86 1.81
CA SER A 169 -2.99 13.11 0.66
C SER A 169 -1.47 13.02 0.71
N ASP A 170 -0.96 11.87 0.35
CA ASP A 170 0.48 11.60 0.30
C ASP A 170 1.20 12.55 -0.67
N PRO A 171 2.28 13.22 -0.24
CA PRO A 171 3.06 14.09 -1.13
C PRO A 171 3.80 13.33 -2.24
N ARG A 172 3.89 11.99 -2.16
CA ARG A 172 4.46 11.15 -3.22
C ARG A 172 3.53 11.00 -4.42
N GLY A 173 2.23 11.18 -4.20
CA GLY A 173 1.19 11.02 -5.21
C GLY A 173 0.59 12.31 -5.74
N ARG A 174 -0.58 12.19 -6.33
CA ARG A 174 -1.35 13.28 -6.94
C ARG A 174 -2.75 13.45 -6.33
N GLY A 175 -2.98 12.81 -5.18
CA GLY A 175 -4.26 12.87 -4.49
C GLY A 175 -4.56 14.29 -3.97
N GLU A 176 -5.81 14.53 -3.64
CA GLU A 176 -6.29 15.81 -3.13
C GLU A 176 -7.30 15.60 -2.00
N VAL A 177 -7.20 16.42 -0.97
CA VAL A 177 -8.21 16.49 0.09
C VAL A 177 -9.23 17.56 -0.27
N ARG A 178 -10.51 17.16 -0.32
CA ARG A 178 -11.61 18.10 -0.49
C ARG A 178 -12.61 17.99 0.65
N ARG A 179 -13.04 19.13 1.16
CA ARG A 179 -14.15 19.24 2.12
C ARG A 179 -15.36 19.77 1.39
N LEU A 180 -16.48 19.12 1.59
CA LEU A 180 -17.76 19.67 1.15
C LEU A 180 -18.24 20.72 2.17
N PRO A 181 -18.93 21.77 1.72
CA PRO A 181 -19.50 22.80 2.57
C PRO A 181 -20.55 22.24 3.52
#